data_c0a8b979cc3c61e652563e4497c700dc
#
_entry.id   c0a8b979cc3c61e652563e4497c700dc
#
_cell.length_a   1.000
_cell.length_b   1.000
_cell.length_c   1.000
_cell.angle_alpha   90.00
_cell.angle_beta   90.00
_cell.angle_gamma   90.00
#
_symmetry.space_group_name_H-M   'P 1'
#
loop_
_entity.id
_entity.type
_entity.pdbx_description
1 polymer ?
#
loop_
_entity_poly.entity_id
_entity_poly.type
_entity_poly.pdbx_seq_one_letter_code
_entity_poly.pdbx_strand_id
1 'polypeptide(L)'
;RINAKLFGFIPAPLLYGLGSLAPVKRAMKVVLNDLGIPRDVFQFVNWPTRYDNREATKALKGSGIVVPDLESYAAKLWDYWERNLDPDLFIDRSLAGRVRGKVVVVTGASSGIGRATALKLAEAGARVVLVARGEEKLADTKREIDAMGGRAVIYTADISDLKACDALVQRVLTEQGGCDYLINNAG
;
A
#
# COMPACT_ATOMS: atom_id res chain seq x y z
N ARG A 1 -19.47 1.26 -2.60
CA ARG A 1 -20.43 2.13 -1.86
C ARG A 1 -21.20 1.24 -0.90
N ILE A 2 -20.75 1.18 0.35
CA ILE A 2 -21.53 0.54 1.43
C ILE A 2 -22.73 1.44 1.69
N ASN A 3 -23.92 0.88 1.54
CA ASN A 3 -25.16 1.62 1.65
C ASN A 3 -25.39 1.97 3.14
N ALA A 4 -25.08 3.19 3.53
CA ALA A 4 -25.22 3.70 4.91
C ALA A 4 -26.65 3.54 5.48
N LYS A 5 -27.65 3.30 4.64
CA LYS A 5 -29.03 3.00 5.07
C LYS A 5 -29.18 1.68 5.81
N LEU A 6 -28.23 0.72 5.68
CA LEU A 6 -28.34 -0.56 6.35
C LEU A 6 -28.03 -0.49 7.85
N PHE A 7 -27.23 0.50 8.28
CA PHE A 7 -26.83 0.64 9.69
C PHE A 7 -27.80 1.49 10.55
N GLY A 8 -28.67 2.28 9.92
CA GLY A 8 -29.60 3.14 10.64
C GLY A 8 -30.78 2.43 11.34
N PHE A 9 -30.94 1.12 11.13
CA PHE A 9 -32.13 0.38 11.61
C PHE A 9 -31.89 -0.52 12.83
N ILE A 10 -30.63 -0.73 13.26
CA ILE A 10 -30.35 -1.63 14.38
C ILE A 10 -30.11 -0.81 15.64
N PRO A 11 -30.94 -0.93 16.68
CA PRO A 11 -30.73 -0.23 17.94
C PRO A 11 -29.36 -0.57 18.54
N ALA A 12 -28.61 0.42 19.01
CA ALA A 12 -27.28 0.24 19.56
C ALA A 12 -27.16 -0.87 20.61
N PRO A 13 -28.11 -1.08 21.56
CA PRO A 13 -28.09 -2.19 22.50
C PRO A 13 -28.11 -3.57 21.83
N LEU A 14 -28.80 -3.70 20.71
CA LEU A 14 -28.89 -4.96 19.97
C LEU A 14 -27.57 -5.27 19.23
N LEU A 15 -26.90 -4.24 18.70
CA LEU A 15 -25.56 -4.35 18.10
C LEU A 15 -24.51 -4.79 19.13
N TYR A 16 -24.59 -4.25 20.35
CA TYR A 16 -23.70 -4.65 21.45
C TYR A 16 -23.92 -6.11 21.87
N GLY A 17 -25.20 -6.53 21.98
CA GLY A 17 -25.57 -7.90 22.32
C GLY A 17 -25.10 -8.90 21.26
N LEU A 18 -25.35 -8.63 19.98
CA LEU A 18 -24.89 -9.47 18.86
C LEU A 18 -23.36 -9.45 18.73
N GLY A 19 -22.71 -8.31 18.94
CA GLY A 19 -21.25 -8.17 18.90
C GLY A 19 -20.52 -8.96 19.99
N SER A 20 -21.20 -9.38 21.06
CA SER A 20 -20.61 -10.21 22.12
C SER A 20 -20.50 -11.69 21.74
N LEU A 21 -21.25 -12.17 20.74
CA LEU A 21 -21.24 -13.55 20.28
C LEU A 21 -19.92 -13.91 19.54
N ALA A 22 -19.33 -15.05 19.88
CA ALA A 22 -18.04 -15.49 19.34
C ALA A 22 -17.96 -15.52 17.80
N PRO A 23 -18.97 -16.03 17.05
CA PRO A 23 -18.92 -16.04 15.59
C PRO A 23 -18.97 -14.62 15.01
N VAL A 24 -19.76 -13.71 15.60
CA VAL A 24 -19.85 -12.30 15.16
C VAL A 24 -18.53 -11.55 15.41
N LYS A 25 -17.88 -11.79 16.56
CA LYS A 25 -16.54 -11.24 16.85
C LYS A 25 -15.49 -11.69 15.84
N ARG A 26 -15.55 -12.96 15.41
CA ARG A 26 -14.61 -13.47 14.38
C ARG A 26 -14.86 -12.81 13.02
N ALA A 27 -16.11 -12.75 12.56
CA ALA A 27 -16.46 -12.11 11.31
C ALA A 27 -16.09 -10.62 11.32
N MET A 28 -16.40 -9.91 12.40
CA MET A 28 -16.06 -8.50 12.56
C MET A 28 -14.55 -8.26 12.57
N LYS A 29 -13.77 -9.19 13.18
CA LYS A 29 -12.29 -9.11 13.14
C LYS A 29 -11.75 -9.16 11.71
N VAL A 30 -12.28 -10.05 10.88
CA VAL A 30 -11.86 -10.18 9.48
C VAL A 30 -12.20 -8.91 8.72
N VAL A 31 -13.46 -8.45 8.79
CA VAL A 31 -13.93 -7.24 8.09
C VAL A 31 -13.15 -5.99 8.51
N LEU A 32 -12.89 -5.81 9.82
CA LEU A 32 -12.15 -4.65 10.32
C LEU A 32 -10.67 -4.68 9.88
N ASN A 33 -10.05 -5.88 9.86
CA ASN A 33 -8.69 -6.03 9.36
C ASN A 33 -8.61 -5.74 7.86
N ASP A 34 -9.58 -6.22 7.06
CA ASP A 34 -9.63 -5.97 5.62
C ASP A 34 -9.84 -4.48 5.30
N LEU A 35 -10.60 -3.79 6.15
CA LEU A 35 -10.83 -2.34 6.05
C LEU A 35 -9.69 -1.51 6.66
N GLY A 36 -8.69 -2.13 7.29
CA GLY A 36 -7.59 -1.42 7.97
C GLY A 36 -8.03 -0.61 9.19
N ILE A 37 -9.21 -0.92 9.80
CA ILE A 37 -9.75 -0.18 10.94
C ILE A 37 -9.27 -0.85 12.25
N PRO A 38 -8.48 -0.14 13.09
CA PRO A 38 -8.10 -0.64 14.41
C PRO A 38 -9.34 -0.90 15.28
N ARG A 39 -9.33 -2.01 16.01
CA ARG A 39 -10.45 -2.39 16.90
C ARG A 39 -10.80 -1.31 17.91
N ASP A 40 -9.82 -0.60 18.41
CA ASP A 40 -9.98 0.42 19.44
C ASP A 40 -10.76 1.64 18.92
N VAL A 41 -10.76 1.87 17.61
CA VAL A 41 -11.54 2.94 16.98
C VAL A 41 -13.04 2.64 17.05
N PHE A 42 -13.44 1.35 17.06
CA PHE A 42 -14.85 0.95 17.04
C PHE A 42 -15.62 1.35 18.31
N GLN A 43 -14.93 1.46 19.46
CA GLN A 43 -15.55 1.94 20.70
C GLN A 43 -15.95 3.42 20.61
N PHE A 44 -15.29 4.22 19.76
CA PHE A 44 -15.58 5.64 19.58
C PHE A 44 -16.66 5.90 18.54
N VAL A 45 -16.88 4.98 17.59
CA VAL A 45 -17.90 5.14 16.52
C VAL A 45 -19.32 5.18 17.09
N ASN A 46 -19.55 4.50 18.23
CA ASN A 46 -20.86 4.42 18.87
C ASN A 46 -20.93 5.20 20.19
N TRP A 47 -20.04 6.20 20.38
CA TRP A 47 -20.10 7.01 21.58
C TRP A 47 -21.38 7.87 21.57
N PRO A 48 -22.30 7.71 22.56
CA PRO A 48 -23.58 8.40 22.57
C PRO A 48 -23.45 9.86 23.02
N THR A 49 -22.44 10.57 22.50
CA THR A 49 -22.22 11.97 22.85
C THR A 49 -23.27 12.85 22.16
N ARG A 50 -24.01 13.59 22.95
CA ARG A 50 -24.88 14.65 22.46
C ARG A 50 -24.24 16.00 22.74
N TYR A 51 -23.99 16.76 21.72
CA TYR A 51 -23.46 18.10 21.84
C TYR A 51 -24.61 19.11 22.03
N ASP A 52 -24.48 19.97 23.01
CA ASP A 52 -25.39 21.07 23.23
C ASP A 52 -25.00 22.26 22.37
N ASN A 53 -25.87 22.68 21.49
CA ASN A 53 -25.64 23.80 20.56
C ASN A 53 -26.44 25.07 20.93
N ARG A 54 -27.10 25.10 22.09
CA ARG A 54 -27.97 26.20 22.49
C ARG A 54 -27.25 27.55 22.50
N GLU A 55 -26.06 27.62 23.06
CA GLU A 55 -25.27 28.85 23.15
C GLU A 55 -24.80 29.31 21.74
N ALA A 56 -24.35 28.36 20.88
CA ALA A 56 -24.00 28.68 19.50
C ALA A 56 -25.21 29.22 18.72
N THR A 57 -26.36 28.56 18.86
CA THR A 57 -27.61 29.00 18.21
C THR A 57 -28.03 30.40 18.68
N LYS A 58 -27.87 30.68 19.99
CA LYS A 58 -28.17 32.01 20.55
C LYS A 58 -27.22 33.09 20.03
N ALA A 59 -25.92 32.79 19.94
CA ALA A 59 -24.90 33.70 19.44
C ALA A 59 -25.10 34.02 17.94
N LEU A 60 -25.57 33.05 17.16
CA LEU A 60 -25.84 33.24 15.72
C LEU A 60 -27.16 33.89 15.41
N LYS A 61 -28.04 34.02 16.41
CA LYS A 61 -29.37 34.64 16.20
C LYS A 61 -29.24 36.11 15.77
N GLY A 62 -29.78 36.43 14.59
CA GLY A 62 -29.72 37.77 14.02
C GLY A 62 -28.44 38.10 13.24
N SER A 63 -27.48 37.19 13.16
CA SER A 63 -26.23 37.39 12.39
C SER A 63 -26.38 37.16 10.89
N GLY A 64 -27.48 36.54 10.45
CA GLY A 64 -27.65 36.07 9.07
C GLY A 64 -26.86 34.81 8.72
N ILE A 65 -26.10 34.30 9.67
CA ILE A 65 -25.31 33.06 9.46
C ILE A 65 -26.22 31.85 9.75
N VAL A 66 -26.36 31.00 8.77
CA VAL A 66 -27.08 29.72 8.89
C VAL A 66 -26.05 28.58 8.84
N VAL A 67 -26.06 27.75 9.87
CA VAL A 67 -25.25 26.54 9.87
C VAL A 67 -25.93 25.50 8.98
N PRO A 68 -25.30 25.05 7.88
CA PRO A 68 -25.92 24.07 7.00
C PRO A 68 -26.05 22.71 7.68
N ASP A 69 -27.05 21.94 7.31
CA ASP A 69 -27.21 20.58 7.77
C ASP A 69 -26.04 19.71 7.29
N LEU A 70 -25.56 18.79 8.15
CA LEU A 70 -24.45 17.90 7.84
C LEU A 70 -24.66 17.15 6.52
N GLU A 71 -25.87 16.71 6.23
CA GLU A 71 -26.23 16.00 5.00
C GLU A 71 -25.92 16.80 3.73
N SER A 72 -26.02 18.14 3.81
CA SER A 72 -25.79 19.03 2.67
C SER A 72 -24.32 19.15 2.26
N TYR A 73 -23.38 18.90 3.17
CA TYR A 73 -21.94 19.04 2.91
C TYR A 73 -21.11 17.81 3.26
N ALA A 74 -21.68 16.79 3.90
CA ALA A 74 -20.96 15.57 4.32
C ALA A 74 -20.24 14.90 3.15
N ALA A 75 -20.86 14.82 1.98
CA ALA A 75 -20.25 14.25 0.79
C ALA A 75 -19.00 15.02 0.34
N LYS A 76 -19.03 16.36 0.46
CA LYS A 76 -17.87 17.22 0.12
C LYS A 76 -16.75 17.07 1.12
N LEU A 77 -17.06 16.94 2.41
CA LEU A 77 -16.06 16.66 3.46
C LEU A 77 -15.40 15.31 3.25
N TRP A 78 -16.19 14.29 2.91
CA TRP A 78 -15.68 12.95 2.65
C TRP A 78 -14.75 12.92 1.43
N ASP A 79 -15.17 13.53 0.30
CA ASP A 79 -14.35 13.65 -0.90
C ASP A 79 -13.03 14.40 -0.64
N TYR A 80 -13.09 15.48 0.16
CA TYR A 80 -11.90 16.22 0.56
C TYR A 80 -10.97 15.36 1.44
N TRP A 81 -11.52 14.61 2.39
CA TRP A 81 -10.77 13.73 3.27
C TRP A 81 -10.09 12.62 2.48
N GLU A 82 -10.81 11.94 1.60
CA GLU A 82 -10.26 10.90 0.74
C GLU A 82 -9.07 11.41 -0.09
N ARG A 83 -9.20 12.61 -0.65
CA ARG A 83 -8.17 13.14 -1.56
C ARG A 83 -6.97 13.75 -0.84
N ASN A 84 -7.13 14.28 0.36
CA ASN A 84 -6.11 15.12 0.97
C ASN A 84 -5.62 14.62 2.33
N LEU A 85 -6.43 13.88 3.07
CA LEU A 85 -6.14 13.49 4.45
C LEU A 85 -5.96 11.98 4.62
N ASP A 86 -6.34 11.16 3.63
CA ASP A 86 -6.06 9.72 3.61
C ASP A 86 -5.09 9.38 2.48
N PRO A 87 -3.77 9.54 2.71
CA PRO A 87 -2.77 9.26 1.70
C PRO A 87 -2.71 7.78 1.33
N ASP A 88 -3.27 6.89 2.17
CA ASP A 88 -3.21 5.44 1.97
C ASP A 88 -4.35 4.89 1.10
N LEU A 89 -5.43 5.65 0.92
CA LEU A 89 -6.62 5.18 0.20
C LEU A 89 -6.36 4.92 -1.29
N PHE A 90 -5.41 5.67 -1.89
CA PHE A 90 -5.07 5.60 -3.31
C PHE A 90 -3.70 4.94 -3.57
N ILE A 91 -3.02 4.45 -2.53
CA ILE A 91 -1.75 3.73 -2.69
C ILE A 91 -2.06 2.30 -3.14
N ASP A 92 -1.62 1.95 -4.35
CA ASP A 92 -1.56 0.57 -4.77
C ASP A 92 -0.51 -0.19 -3.93
N ARG A 93 -1.00 -0.97 -2.95
CA ARG A 93 -0.15 -1.76 -2.04
C ARG A 93 0.29 -3.10 -2.63
N SER A 94 -0.11 -3.42 -3.86
CA SER A 94 0.36 -4.59 -4.57
C SER A 94 1.87 -4.50 -4.86
N LEU A 95 2.49 -5.63 -5.20
CA LEU A 95 3.89 -5.64 -5.63
C LEU A 95 4.08 -4.67 -6.80
N ALA A 96 3.19 -4.68 -7.79
CA ALA A 96 3.25 -3.78 -8.94
C ALA A 96 3.18 -2.30 -8.54
N GLY A 97 2.31 -1.93 -7.61
CA GLY A 97 2.22 -0.55 -7.10
C GLY A 97 3.51 -0.09 -6.39
N ARG A 98 4.26 -1.02 -5.80
CA ARG A 98 5.51 -0.71 -5.10
C ARG A 98 6.73 -0.65 -6.00
N VAL A 99 6.80 -1.51 -7.03
CA VAL A 99 8.04 -1.68 -7.81
C VAL A 99 7.95 -1.21 -9.26
N ARG A 100 6.78 -0.87 -9.77
CA ARG A 100 6.61 -0.43 -11.16
C ARG A 100 7.48 0.79 -11.48
N GLY A 101 8.35 0.66 -12.50
CA GLY A 101 9.28 1.69 -12.91
C GLY A 101 10.50 1.88 -12.00
N LYS A 102 10.54 1.17 -10.86
CA LYS A 102 11.65 1.20 -9.90
C LYS A 102 12.84 0.37 -10.38
N VAL A 103 14.04 0.79 -10.01
CA VAL A 103 15.27 0.04 -10.25
C VAL A 103 15.51 -0.93 -9.11
N VAL A 104 15.49 -2.23 -9.40
CA VAL A 104 15.67 -3.29 -8.40
C VAL A 104 16.89 -4.11 -8.74
N VAL A 105 17.90 -4.09 -7.90
CA VAL A 105 19.11 -4.90 -8.02
C VAL A 105 18.89 -6.24 -7.31
N VAL A 106 19.12 -7.36 -8.02
CA VAL A 106 18.99 -8.71 -7.46
C VAL A 106 20.33 -9.43 -7.61
N THR A 107 20.99 -9.73 -6.48
CA THR A 107 22.20 -10.54 -6.47
C THR A 107 21.86 -12.03 -6.48
N GLY A 108 22.70 -12.84 -7.13
CA GLY A 108 22.40 -14.27 -7.31
C GLY A 108 21.23 -14.53 -8.26
N ALA A 109 20.98 -13.64 -9.23
CA ALA A 109 19.83 -13.69 -10.14
C ALA A 109 19.94 -14.75 -11.25
N SER A 110 21.01 -15.54 -11.27
CA SER A 110 21.27 -16.55 -12.31
C SER A 110 20.51 -17.87 -12.11
N SER A 111 20.01 -18.15 -10.89
CA SER A 111 19.33 -19.42 -10.58
C SER A 111 18.48 -19.32 -9.30
N GLY A 112 17.69 -20.37 -9.05
CA GLY A 112 16.99 -20.56 -7.78
C GLY A 112 16.07 -19.37 -7.39
N ILE A 113 16.16 -19.00 -6.11
CA ILE A 113 15.31 -17.94 -5.51
C ILE A 113 15.56 -16.59 -6.17
N GLY A 114 16.83 -16.21 -6.40
CA GLY A 114 17.17 -14.92 -7.02
C GLY A 114 16.60 -14.78 -8.42
N ARG A 115 16.68 -15.84 -9.24
CA ARG A 115 16.05 -15.85 -10.57
C ARG A 115 14.54 -15.74 -10.48
N ALA A 116 13.88 -16.53 -9.64
CA ALA A 116 12.42 -16.46 -9.46
C ALA A 116 11.95 -15.09 -8.98
N THR A 117 12.71 -14.47 -8.06
CA THR A 117 12.44 -13.12 -7.57
C THR A 117 12.58 -12.09 -8.68
N ALA A 118 13.64 -12.17 -9.50
CA ALA A 118 13.87 -11.27 -10.63
C ALA A 118 12.71 -11.32 -11.65
N LEU A 119 12.24 -12.53 -12.00
CA LEU A 119 11.09 -12.74 -12.88
C LEU A 119 9.81 -12.09 -12.33
N LYS A 120 9.53 -12.32 -11.04
CA LYS A 120 8.35 -11.75 -10.37
C LYS A 120 8.38 -10.21 -10.31
N LEU A 121 9.56 -9.63 -10.05
CA LEU A 121 9.74 -8.18 -10.05
C LEU A 121 9.58 -7.57 -11.44
N ALA A 122 10.11 -8.23 -12.47
CA ALA A 122 9.95 -7.81 -13.86
C ALA A 122 8.48 -7.88 -14.31
N GLU A 123 7.76 -8.96 -13.97
CA GLU A 123 6.32 -9.11 -14.19
C GLU A 123 5.51 -7.97 -13.55
N ALA A 124 5.93 -7.53 -12.35
CA ALA A 124 5.34 -6.41 -11.63
C ALA A 124 5.73 -5.03 -12.21
N GLY A 125 6.55 -4.98 -13.25
CA GLY A 125 6.93 -3.76 -13.96
C GLY A 125 8.17 -3.05 -13.43
N ALA A 126 9.00 -3.71 -12.62
CA ALA A 126 10.31 -3.20 -12.21
C ALA A 126 11.31 -3.21 -13.37
N ARG A 127 12.34 -2.33 -13.29
CA ARG A 127 13.58 -2.43 -14.07
C ARG A 127 14.58 -3.25 -13.26
N VAL A 128 14.82 -4.48 -13.66
CA VAL A 128 15.61 -5.42 -12.86
C VAL A 128 17.07 -5.41 -13.31
N VAL A 129 17.96 -5.22 -12.35
CA VAL A 129 19.41 -5.40 -12.53
C VAL A 129 19.78 -6.78 -12.03
N LEU A 130 20.11 -7.66 -12.95
CA LEU A 130 20.49 -9.05 -12.67
C LEU A 130 21.99 -9.12 -12.39
N VAL A 131 22.37 -9.56 -11.20
CA VAL A 131 23.78 -9.65 -10.79
C VAL A 131 24.15 -11.08 -10.42
N ALA A 132 25.17 -11.63 -11.05
CA ALA A 132 25.81 -12.90 -10.68
C ALA A 132 27.20 -13.01 -11.35
N ARG A 133 27.95 -14.08 -11.04
CA ARG A 133 29.27 -14.34 -11.63
C ARG A 133 29.19 -14.86 -13.06
N GLY A 134 28.18 -15.67 -13.39
CA GLY A 134 28.02 -16.34 -14.67
C GLY A 134 27.11 -15.57 -15.62
N GLU A 135 27.66 -15.07 -16.72
CA GLU A 135 26.93 -14.27 -17.69
C GLU A 135 25.87 -15.10 -18.46
N GLU A 136 26.19 -16.32 -18.85
CA GLU A 136 25.29 -17.17 -19.65
C GLU A 136 23.93 -17.38 -18.97
N LYS A 137 23.93 -17.79 -17.69
CA LYS A 137 22.72 -18.01 -16.91
C LYS A 137 21.94 -16.70 -16.64
N LEU A 138 22.64 -15.57 -16.52
CA LEU A 138 21.99 -14.26 -16.45
C LEU A 138 21.32 -13.90 -17.78
N ALA A 139 21.95 -14.22 -18.91
CA ALA A 139 21.38 -14.02 -20.24
C ALA A 139 20.11 -14.86 -20.44
N ASP A 140 20.06 -16.09 -19.91
CA ASP A 140 18.86 -16.93 -19.92
C ASP A 140 17.72 -16.27 -19.12
N THR A 141 18.02 -15.79 -17.90
CA THR A 141 17.04 -15.10 -17.08
C THR A 141 16.54 -13.81 -17.76
N LYS A 142 17.46 -13.05 -18.37
CA LYS A 142 17.09 -11.84 -19.12
C LYS A 142 16.20 -12.14 -20.31
N ARG A 143 16.50 -13.18 -21.10
CA ARG A 143 15.66 -13.58 -22.25
C ARG A 143 14.23 -13.91 -21.84
N GLU A 144 14.06 -14.57 -20.71
CA GLU A 144 12.74 -14.89 -20.18
C GLU A 144 11.99 -13.61 -19.74
N ILE A 145 12.69 -12.68 -19.08
CA ILE A 145 12.13 -11.36 -18.71
C ILE A 145 11.71 -10.58 -19.97
N ASP A 146 12.57 -10.53 -20.97
CA ASP A 146 12.28 -9.84 -22.24
C ASP A 146 11.08 -10.48 -22.96
N ALA A 147 10.96 -11.81 -22.95
CA ALA A 147 9.83 -12.55 -23.52
C ALA A 147 8.49 -12.23 -22.85
N MET A 148 8.48 -11.87 -21.57
CA MET A 148 7.30 -11.40 -20.84
C MET A 148 7.01 -9.90 -21.05
N GLY A 149 7.84 -9.19 -21.83
CA GLY A 149 7.73 -7.74 -21.99
C GLY A 149 8.29 -6.95 -20.79
N GLY A 150 9.04 -7.59 -19.91
CA GLY A 150 9.73 -6.96 -18.78
C GLY A 150 11.00 -6.21 -19.20
N ARG A 151 11.69 -5.62 -18.24
CA ARG A 151 12.95 -4.88 -18.46
C ARG A 151 14.03 -5.39 -17.54
N ALA A 152 15.14 -5.89 -18.08
CA ALA A 152 16.28 -6.31 -17.31
C ALA A 152 17.61 -5.95 -17.97
N VAL A 153 18.61 -5.70 -17.14
CA VAL A 153 20.01 -5.53 -17.54
C VAL A 153 20.88 -6.53 -16.76
N ILE A 154 22.00 -6.92 -17.35
CA ILE A 154 22.93 -7.88 -16.76
C ILE A 154 24.20 -7.16 -16.32
N TYR A 155 24.63 -7.40 -15.08
CA TYR A 155 25.92 -6.99 -14.58
C TYR A 155 26.65 -8.19 -13.96
N THR A 156 27.69 -8.66 -14.64
CA THR A 156 28.52 -9.74 -14.15
C THR A 156 29.45 -9.21 -13.05
N ALA A 157 29.31 -9.74 -11.84
CA ALA A 157 30.15 -9.37 -10.70
C ALA A 157 30.24 -10.51 -9.70
N ASP A 158 31.40 -10.62 -9.05
CA ASP A 158 31.57 -11.41 -7.84
C ASP A 158 31.39 -10.49 -6.63
N ILE A 159 30.29 -10.66 -5.91
CA ILE A 159 29.98 -9.83 -4.75
C ILE A 159 30.84 -10.11 -3.52
N SER A 160 31.69 -11.15 -3.55
CA SER A 160 32.71 -11.38 -2.53
C SER A 160 33.93 -10.45 -2.70
N ASP A 161 34.10 -9.85 -3.88
CA ASP A 161 35.15 -8.85 -4.16
C ASP A 161 34.60 -7.44 -3.97
N LEU A 162 35.18 -6.72 -2.99
CA LEU A 162 34.80 -5.33 -2.68
C LEU A 162 34.99 -4.39 -3.86
N LYS A 163 36.08 -4.56 -4.64
CA LYS A 163 36.31 -3.71 -5.83
C LYS A 163 35.28 -3.94 -6.91
N ALA A 164 34.86 -5.20 -7.10
CA ALA A 164 33.77 -5.55 -8.03
C ALA A 164 32.44 -4.95 -7.56
N CYS A 165 32.19 -4.95 -6.24
CA CYS A 165 31.00 -4.28 -5.66
C CYS A 165 31.01 -2.77 -5.90
N ASP A 166 32.12 -2.09 -5.67
CA ASP A 166 32.25 -0.66 -5.91
C ASP A 166 32.01 -0.32 -7.40
N ALA A 167 32.62 -1.08 -8.30
CA ALA A 167 32.41 -0.93 -9.73
C ALA A 167 30.94 -1.16 -10.13
N LEU A 168 30.31 -2.18 -9.56
CA LEU A 168 28.87 -2.48 -9.77
C LEU A 168 27.99 -1.30 -9.33
N VAL A 169 28.24 -0.74 -8.15
CA VAL A 169 27.49 0.41 -7.62
C VAL A 169 27.63 1.60 -8.57
N GLN A 170 28.83 1.93 -9.03
CA GLN A 170 29.05 3.04 -9.96
C GLN A 170 28.32 2.81 -11.30
N ARG A 171 28.34 1.59 -11.82
CA ARG A 171 27.59 1.26 -13.04
C ARG A 171 26.07 1.40 -12.85
N VAL A 172 25.51 0.91 -11.74
CA VAL A 172 24.08 1.05 -11.46
C VAL A 172 23.69 2.52 -11.36
N LEU A 173 24.49 3.35 -10.68
CA LEU A 173 24.21 4.77 -10.54
C LEU A 173 24.26 5.50 -11.89
N THR A 174 25.28 5.23 -12.71
CA THR A 174 25.46 5.92 -13.99
C THR A 174 24.53 5.43 -15.09
N GLU A 175 24.33 4.11 -15.21
CA GLU A 175 23.59 3.52 -16.32
C GLU A 175 22.08 3.41 -16.03
N GLN A 176 21.68 3.25 -14.75
CA GLN A 176 20.28 3.06 -14.36
C GLN A 176 19.69 4.30 -13.63
N GLY A 177 20.52 5.26 -13.28
CA GLY A 177 20.10 6.47 -12.57
C GLY A 177 19.88 6.28 -11.07
N GLY A 178 20.24 5.10 -10.52
CA GLY A 178 20.11 4.82 -9.11
C GLY A 178 19.62 3.39 -8.82
N CYS A 179 19.39 3.11 -7.54
CA CYS A 179 18.83 1.85 -7.05
C CYS A 179 17.74 2.15 -6.03
N ASP A 180 16.50 1.77 -6.32
CA ASP A 180 15.38 1.93 -5.37
C ASP A 180 15.33 0.77 -4.36
N TYR A 181 15.65 -0.45 -4.81
CA TYR A 181 15.64 -1.67 -3.97
C TYR A 181 16.84 -2.57 -4.28
N LEU A 182 17.44 -3.10 -3.23
CA LEU A 182 18.50 -4.10 -3.31
C LEU A 182 18.03 -5.40 -2.66
N ILE A 183 18.05 -6.49 -3.43
CA ILE A 183 17.76 -7.85 -2.97
C ILE A 183 19.08 -8.62 -2.84
N ASN A 184 19.59 -8.74 -1.62
CA ASN A 184 20.76 -9.51 -1.29
C ASN A 184 20.38 -10.99 -1.17
N ASN A 185 20.55 -11.75 -2.25
CA ASN A 185 20.20 -13.17 -2.33
C ASN A 185 21.40 -14.07 -2.65
N ALA A 186 22.47 -13.53 -3.21
CA ALA A 186 23.65 -14.33 -3.45
C ALA A 186 24.25 -14.81 -2.12
N GLY A 187 24.56 -16.12 -2.03
CA GLY A 187 25.20 -16.79 -0.91
C GLY A 187 26.14 -17.88 -1.41
#